data_a269d63ff51ac7a58efbdeaf2971f114
#
_entry.id   a269d63ff51ac7a58efbdeaf2971f114
#
_cell.length_a   1.000
_cell.length_b   1.000
_cell.length_c   1.000
_cell.angle_alpha   90.00
_cell.angle_beta   90.00
_cell.angle_gamma   90.00
#
_symmetry.space_group_name_H-M   'P 1'
#
loop_
_entity.id
_entity.type
_entity.pdbx_description
1 polymer ?
#
loop_
_entity_poly.entity_id
_entity_poly.type
_entity_poly.pdbx_seq_one_letter_code
_entity_poly.pdbx_strand_id
1 'polypeptide(L)'
;METILKIDNIEKYYGNKSNMTKAIDGISFDVEAGEFVAIMGASGSGKTTLLNCVSTIDKVSSGHIYVGGKDITTLKGNKLNEFRREELGFIFQDFNLLDTLTAYENVALALSIQNVPAKQIDAKVRAVAKELEIESVLKKYPYQMSGGQKQRVASARAIITDPKLVLADEPTGALDSKSAKLLLERLKHLNEDLMTTILMVT
;
A
#
# COMPACT_ATOMS: atom_id res chain seq x y z
N MET A 1 -7.73 13.05 -17.26
CA MET A 1 -6.70 12.89 -16.21
C MET A 1 -5.82 11.71 -16.60
N GLU A 2 -4.64 11.56 -16.02
CA GLU A 2 -3.73 10.45 -16.35
C GLU A 2 -4.16 9.18 -15.62
N THR A 3 -4.31 8.06 -16.34
CA THR A 3 -4.62 6.76 -15.72
C THR A 3 -3.36 6.21 -15.04
N ILE A 4 -3.40 6.06 -13.72
CA ILE A 4 -2.28 5.50 -12.92
C ILE A 4 -2.37 3.98 -12.82
N LEU A 5 -3.57 3.44 -12.61
CA LEU A 5 -3.79 1.99 -12.58
C LEU A 5 -4.83 1.63 -13.64
N LYS A 6 -4.50 0.67 -14.49
CA LYS A 6 -5.46 0.03 -15.40
C LYS A 6 -5.44 -1.47 -15.18
N ILE A 7 -6.59 -2.01 -14.86
CA ILE A 7 -6.85 -3.44 -14.78
C ILE A 7 -7.59 -3.86 -16.04
N ASP A 8 -7.05 -4.82 -16.78
CA ASP A 8 -7.58 -5.24 -18.07
C ASP A 8 -7.87 -6.73 -18.06
N ASN A 9 -9.12 -7.08 -17.85
CA ASN A 9 -9.69 -8.42 -17.88
C ASN A 9 -8.87 -9.47 -17.11
N ILE A 10 -8.49 -9.13 -15.86
CA ILE A 10 -7.68 -10.03 -15.06
C ILE A 10 -8.50 -11.19 -14.49
N GLU A 11 -7.88 -12.37 -14.51
CA GLU A 11 -8.38 -13.55 -13.83
C GLU A 11 -7.30 -14.12 -12.90
N LYS A 12 -7.73 -14.71 -11.79
CA LYS A 12 -6.83 -15.40 -10.86
C LYS A 12 -7.42 -16.71 -10.41
N TYR A 13 -6.69 -17.77 -10.63
CA TYR A 13 -7.02 -19.13 -10.23
C TYR A 13 -5.99 -19.65 -9.23
N TYR A 14 -6.47 -20.39 -8.22
CA TYR A 14 -5.65 -21.18 -7.31
C TYR A 14 -6.01 -22.66 -7.42
N GLY A 15 -5.08 -23.53 -7.09
CA GLY A 15 -5.27 -24.98 -7.12
C GLY A 15 -4.71 -25.65 -8.39
N ASN A 16 -5.15 -26.86 -8.64
CA ASN A 16 -4.75 -27.69 -9.77
C ASN A 16 -5.99 -28.09 -10.60
N LYS A 17 -5.78 -28.81 -11.72
CA LYS A 17 -6.84 -29.20 -12.67
C LYS A 17 -8.05 -29.90 -12.05
N SER A 18 -7.89 -30.56 -10.89
CA SER A 18 -8.96 -31.31 -10.21
C SER A 18 -9.68 -30.50 -9.13
N ASN A 19 -9.07 -29.40 -8.64
CA ASN A 19 -9.67 -28.56 -7.62
C ASN A 19 -9.21 -27.11 -7.79
N MET A 20 -9.86 -26.41 -8.73
CA MET A 20 -9.52 -25.04 -9.11
C MET A 20 -10.51 -24.07 -8.48
N THR A 21 -10.00 -23.10 -7.73
CA THR A 21 -10.79 -21.98 -7.17
C THR A 21 -10.50 -20.72 -7.98
N LYS A 22 -11.55 -20.11 -8.52
CA LYS A 22 -11.48 -18.83 -9.22
C LYS A 22 -11.62 -17.71 -8.20
N ALA A 23 -10.52 -17.04 -7.90
CA ALA A 23 -10.48 -15.95 -6.91
C ALA A 23 -10.80 -14.58 -7.53
N ILE A 24 -10.47 -14.38 -8.81
CA ILE A 24 -10.82 -13.20 -9.61
C ILE A 24 -11.35 -13.69 -10.95
N ASP A 25 -12.47 -13.11 -11.40
CA ASP A 25 -13.22 -13.52 -12.60
C ASP A 25 -13.44 -12.34 -13.55
N GLY A 26 -12.46 -12.06 -14.43
CA GLY A 26 -12.60 -11.11 -15.52
C GLY A 26 -12.86 -9.66 -15.06
N ILE A 27 -12.08 -9.15 -14.10
CA ILE A 27 -12.23 -7.79 -13.58
C ILE A 27 -11.51 -6.79 -14.47
N SER A 28 -12.17 -5.67 -14.80
CA SER A 28 -11.58 -4.53 -15.49
C SER A 28 -12.04 -3.22 -14.86
N PHE A 29 -11.12 -2.31 -14.57
CA PHE A 29 -11.37 -0.93 -14.17
C PHE A 29 -10.10 -0.10 -14.26
N ASP A 30 -10.27 1.20 -14.24
CA ASP A 30 -9.17 2.17 -14.24
C ASP A 30 -9.22 3.05 -12.97
N VAL A 31 -8.05 3.55 -12.54
CA VAL A 31 -7.91 4.54 -11.46
C VAL A 31 -7.07 5.69 -11.99
N GLU A 32 -7.57 6.91 -11.88
CA GLU A 32 -6.88 8.12 -12.32
C GLU A 32 -5.91 8.65 -11.26
N ALA A 33 -4.95 9.46 -11.69
CA ALA A 33 -4.01 10.12 -10.78
C ALA A 33 -4.75 10.98 -9.74
N GLY A 34 -4.42 10.81 -8.46
CA GLY A 34 -5.04 11.53 -7.36
C GLY A 34 -6.42 11.00 -6.94
N GLU A 35 -6.91 9.88 -7.49
CA GLU A 35 -8.14 9.26 -6.99
C GLU A 35 -7.92 8.47 -5.69
N PHE A 36 -8.96 8.49 -4.83
CA PHE A 36 -9.09 7.60 -3.69
C PHE A 36 -10.21 6.60 -3.95
N VAL A 37 -9.84 5.40 -4.37
CA VAL A 37 -10.78 4.33 -4.73
C VAL A 37 -10.87 3.31 -3.59
N ALA A 38 -12.10 2.98 -3.16
CA ALA A 38 -12.37 1.94 -2.19
C ALA A 38 -13.16 0.79 -2.83
N ILE A 39 -12.61 -0.42 -2.81
CA ILE A 39 -13.29 -1.64 -3.26
C ILE A 39 -13.87 -2.35 -2.04
N MET A 40 -15.18 -2.45 -2.00
CA MET A 40 -15.94 -3.04 -0.91
C MET A 40 -16.49 -4.41 -1.31
N GLY A 41 -16.58 -5.33 -0.35
CA GLY A 41 -17.16 -6.63 -0.61
C GLY A 41 -17.05 -7.59 0.57
N ALA A 42 -17.78 -8.70 0.53
CA ALA A 42 -17.76 -9.73 1.57
C ALA A 42 -16.35 -10.34 1.76
N SER A 43 -16.08 -10.89 2.94
CA SER A 43 -14.86 -11.67 3.16
C SER A 43 -14.81 -12.84 2.16
N GLY A 44 -13.62 -13.09 1.60
CA GLY A 44 -13.41 -14.12 0.59
C GLY A 44 -13.81 -13.73 -0.85
N SER A 45 -14.26 -12.49 -1.12
CA SER A 45 -14.62 -12.04 -2.48
C SER A 45 -13.44 -11.74 -3.40
N GLY A 46 -12.19 -11.99 -2.98
CA GLY A 46 -10.99 -11.80 -3.80
C GLY A 46 -10.31 -10.43 -3.67
N LYS A 47 -10.73 -9.56 -2.76
CA LYS A 47 -10.17 -8.20 -2.59
C LYS A 47 -8.66 -8.20 -2.31
N THR A 48 -8.24 -8.93 -1.28
CA THR A 48 -6.80 -9.10 -0.96
C THR A 48 -6.03 -9.75 -2.11
N THR A 49 -6.66 -10.71 -2.83
CA THR A 49 -6.07 -11.31 -4.02
C THR A 49 -5.83 -10.27 -5.11
N LEU A 50 -6.78 -9.37 -5.33
CA LEU A 50 -6.63 -8.27 -6.28
C LEU A 50 -5.46 -7.36 -5.90
N LEU A 51 -5.37 -6.91 -4.62
CA LEU A 51 -4.23 -6.11 -4.16
C LEU A 51 -2.91 -6.86 -4.30
N ASN A 52 -2.87 -8.16 -4.01
CA ASN A 52 -1.67 -8.98 -4.19
C ASN A 52 -1.25 -9.06 -5.67
N CYS A 53 -2.18 -9.10 -6.61
CA CYS A 53 -1.87 -9.05 -8.03
C CYS A 53 -1.35 -7.65 -8.44
N VAL A 54 -1.98 -6.57 -7.99
CA VAL A 54 -1.54 -5.19 -8.28
C VAL A 54 -0.17 -4.90 -7.66
N SER A 55 0.09 -5.39 -6.44
CA SER A 55 1.40 -5.27 -5.78
C SER A 55 2.47 -6.21 -6.32
N THR A 56 2.10 -7.08 -7.24
CA THR A 56 2.98 -8.13 -7.80
C THR A 56 3.48 -9.15 -6.77
N ILE A 57 2.89 -9.20 -5.57
CA ILE A 57 3.12 -10.28 -4.59
C ILE A 57 2.65 -11.60 -5.18
N ASP A 58 1.53 -11.56 -5.88
CA ASP A 58 1.02 -12.70 -6.67
C ASP A 58 0.92 -12.33 -8.15
N LYS A 59 0.77 -13.32 -9.01
CA LYS A 59 0.65 -13.14 -10.45
C LYS A 59 -0.79 -13.40 -10.89
N VAL A 60 -1.28 -12.64 -11.84
CA VAL A 60 -2.53 -12.95 -12.52
C VAL A 60 -2.42 -14.26 -13.29
N SER A 61 -3.52 -14.97 -13.47
CA SER A 61 -3.58 -16.18 -14.31
C SER A 61 -3.79 -15.80 -15.78
N SER A 62 -4.56 -14.72 -16.04
CA SER A 62 -4.74 -14.10 -17.36
C SER A 62 -5.05 -12.61 -17.22
N GLY A 63 -5.02 -11.87 -18.32
CA GLY A 63 -5.22 -10.43 -18.36
C GLY A 63 -3.96 -9.63 -18.01
N HIS A 64 -4.09 -8.32 -17.96
CA HIS A 64 -2.97 -7.40 -17.78
C HIS A 64 -3.26 -6.36 -16.69
N ILE A 65 -2.21 -5.91 -16.03
CA ILE A 65 -2.25 -4.81 -15.06
C ILE A 65 -1.20 -3.79 -15.47
N TYR A 66 -1.62 -2.54 -15.63
CA TYR A 66 -0.72 -1.43 -15.95
C TYR A 66 -0.68 -0.45 -14.79
N VAL A 67 0.54 -0.04 -14.40
CA VAL A 67 0.76 1.03 -13.41
C VAL A 67 1.66 2.09 -14.05
N GLY A 68 1.19 3.35 -14.08
CA GLY A 68 1.90 4.42 -14.76
C GLY A 68 2.23 4.08 -16.21
N GLY A 69 1.33 3.40 -16.92
CA GLY A 69 1.49 2.94 -18.31
C GLY A 69 2.40 1.73 -18.52
N LYS A 70 3.03 1.18 -17.45
CA LYS A 70 3.88 -0.04 -17.54
C LYS A 70 3.04 -1.28 -17.29
N ASP A 71 3.10 -2.27 -18.16
CA ASP A 71 2.52 -3.61 -17.91
C ASP A 71 3.36 -4.35 -16.87
N ILE A 72 2.83 -4.40 -15.64
CA ILE A 72 3.52 -5.03 -14.50
C ILE A 72 3.44 -6.55 -14.52
N THR A 73 2.52 -7.14 -15.28
CA THR A 73 2.39 -8.61 -15.43
C THR A 73 3.58 -9.22 -16.17
N THR A 74 4.29 -8.43 -16.94
CA THR A 74 5.48 -8.84 -17.72
C THR A 74 6.79 -8.70 -16.96
N LEU A 75 6.79 -7.98 -15.82
CA LEU A 75 8.00 -7.69 -15.05
C LEU A 75 8.56 -8.95 -14.38
N LYS A 76 9.91 -9.07 -14.35
CA LYS A 76 10.64 -10.20 -13.76
C LYS A 76 11.93 -9.74 -13.08
N GLY A 77 12.37 -10.50 -12.08
CA GLY A 77 13.67 -10.29 -11.43
C GLY A 77 13.85 -8.87 -10.86
N ASN A 78 14.97 -8.24 -11.17
CA ASN A 78 15.31 -6.93 -10.62
C ASN A 78 14.31 -5.82 -10.98
N LYS A 79 13.73 -5.85 -12.19
CA LYS A 79 12.71 -4.87 -12.62
C LYS A 79 11.45 -4.94 -11.76
N LEU A 80 11.07 -6.13 -11.30
CA LEU A 80 9.94 -6.32 -10.40
C LEU A 80 10.22 -5.73 -9.00
N ASN A 81 11.42 -5.95 -8.49
CA ASN A 81 11.83 -5.40 -7.19
C ASN A 81 11.95 -3.86 -7.23
N GLU A 82 12.49 -3.33 -8.32
CA GLU A 82 12.56 -1.89 -8.58
C GLU A 82 11.17 -1.26 -8.64
N PHE A 83 10.25 -1.86 -9.38
CA PHE A 83 8.86 -1.43 -9.44
C PHE A 83 8.20 -1.36 -8.05
N ARG A 84 8.31 -2.42 -7.25
CA ARG A 84 7.76 -2.44 -5.87
C ARG A 84 8.35 -1.35 -4.99
N ARG A 85 9.64 -1.11 -5.11
CA ARG A 85 10.39 -0.16 -4.28
C ARG A 85 10.08 1.30 -4.64
N GLU A 86 9.86 1.59 -5.94
CA GLU A 86 9.81 2.95 -6.45
C GLU A 86 8.39 3.45 -6.75
N GLU A 87 7.50 2.54 -7.14
CA GLU A 87 6.19 2.92 -7.65
C GLU A 87 5.04 2.64 -6.66
N LEU A 88 5.27 1.77 -5.65
CA LEU A 88 4.23 1.31 -4.74
C LEU A 88 4.50 1.67 -3.28
N GLY A 89 3.43 2.12 -2.58
CA GLY A 89 3.34 2.09 -1.13
C GLY A 89 2.35 1.01 -0.69
N PHE A 90 2.55 0.39 0.48
CA PHE A 90 1.65 -0.64 0.96
C PHE A 90 1.30 -0.46 2.45
N ILE A 91 0.00 -0.43 2.75
CA ILE A 91 -0.57 -0.36 4.09
C ILE A 91 -1.31 -1.68 4.34
N PHE A 92 -0.82 -2.46 5.32
CA PHE A 92 -1.38 -3.77 5.66
C PHE A 92 -2.31 -3.67 6.86
N GLN A 93 -3.26 -4.60 6.96
CA GLN A 93 -4.15 -4.76 8.11
C GLN A 93 -3.36 -4.98 9.41
N ASP A 94 -2.34 -5.83 9.39
CA ASP A 94 -1.50 -6.18 10.56
C ASP A 94 -0.29 -5.26 10.72
N PHE A 95 -0.31 -4.06 10.13
CA PHE A 95 0.73 -3.02 10.18
C PHE A 95 2.07 -3.44 9.55
N ASN A 96 2.50 -4.68 9.70
CA ASN A 96 3.78 -5.24 9.24
C ASN A 96 4.99 -4.36 9.59
N LEU A 97 5.00 -3.81 10.81
CA LEU A 97 6.15 -3.11 11.35
C LEU A 97 7.17 -4.11 11.87
N LEU A 98 8.45 -3.77 11.72
CA LEU A 98 9.54 -4.56 12.27
C LEU A 98 9.68 -4.24 13.76
N ASP A 99 9.43 -5.22 14.62
CA ASP A 99 9.43 -5.07 16.08
C ASP A 99 10.80 -4.73 16.67
N THR A 100 11.87 -5.04 15.94
CA THR A 100 13.26 -4.73 16.30
C THR A 100 13.68 -3.31 15.96
N LEU A 101 12.84 -2.56 15.25
CA LEU A 101 13.08 -1.19 14.82
C LEU A 101 12.11 -0.23 15.51
N THR A 102 12.58 0.97 15.84
CA THR A 102 11.73 2.08 16.29
C THR A 102 10.78 2.53 15.19
N ALA A 103 9.79 3.35 15.52
CA ALA A 103 8.90 3.96 14.53
C ALA A 103 9.69 4.77 13.49
N TYR A 104 10.67 5.55 13.93
CA TYR A 104 11.57 6.29 13.04
C TYR A 104 12.27 5.37 12.05
N GLU A 105 12.88 4.29 12.53
CA GLU A 105 13.64 3.34 11.71
C GLU A 105 12.73 2.57 10.75
N ASN A 106 11.52 2.18 11.18
CA ASN A 106 10.52 1.57 10.30
C ASN A 106 10.17 2.46 9.11
N VAL A 107 10.00 3.78 9.34
CA VAL A 107 9.70 4.75 8.29
C VAL A 107 10.95 5.02 7.43
N ALA A 108 12.11 5.24 8.05
CA ALA A 108 13.38 5.52 7.37
C ALA A 108 13.85 4.36 6.47
N LEU A 109 13.48 3.12 6.82
CA LEU A 109 13.86 1.92 6.07
C LEU A 109 13.44 1.99 4.60
N ALA A 110 12.24 2.52 4.31
CA ALA A 110 11.75 2.65 2.94
C ALA A 110 12.67 3.55 2.08
N LEU A 111 13.12 4.67 2.65
CA LEU A 111 14.08 5.58 1.98
C LEU A 111 15.48 4.96 1.85
N SER A 112 15.90 4.19 2.86
CA SER A 112 17.20 3.50 2.85
C SER A 112 17.26 2.45 1.73
N ILE A 113 16.16 1.72 1.52
CA ILE A 113 16.03 0.74 0.43
C ILE A 113 16.07 1.43 -0.94
N GLN A 114 15.57 2.67 -1.04
CA GLN A 114 15.69 3.50 -2.26
C GLN A 114 17.06 4.15 -2.43
N ASN A 115 18.02 3.92 -1.53
CA ASN A 115 19.34 4.54 -1.52
C ASN A 115 19.30 6.08 -1.39
N VAL A 116 18.28 6.63 -0.71
CA VAL A 116 18.23 8.07 -0.41
C VAL A 116 19.41 8.43 0.51
N PRO A 117 20.13 9.52 0.23
CA PRO A 117 21.25 9.94 1.06
C PRO A 117 20.85 10.15 2.52
N ALA A 118 21.62 9.62 3.47
CA ALA A 118 21.31 9.66 4.91
C ALA A 118 21.01 11.08 5.43
N LYS A 119 21.67 12.10 4.88
CA LYS A 119 21.43 13.52 5.23
C LYS A 119 20.00 14.01 4.92
N GLN A 120 19.30 13.36 4.00
CA GLN A 120 17.93 13.73 3.61
C GLN A 120 16.86 12.93 4.37
N ILE A 121 17.22 11.76 4.91
CA ILE A 121 16.26 10.83 5.53
C ILE A 121 15.62 11.47 6.76
N ASP A 122 16.39 12.09 7.66
CA ASP A 122 15.84 12.67 8.90
C ASP A 122 14.80 13.76 8.61
N ALA A 123 15.08 14.66 7.68
CA ALA A 123 14.15 15.71 7.29
C ALA A 123 12.84 15.15 6.71
N LYS A 124 12.93 14.16 5.83
CA LYS A 124 11.75 13.51 5.23
C LYS A 124 10.93 12.75 6.28
N VAL A 125 11.58 12.00 7.18
CA VAL A 125 10.88 11.27 8.26
C VAL A 125 10.15 12.24 9.19
N ARG A 126 10.78 13.36 9.58
CA ARG A 126 10.12 14.36 10.44
C ARG A 126 8.96 15.05 9.75
N ALA A 127 9.06 15.33 8.45
CA ALA A 127 7.97 15.94 7.70
C ALA A 127 6.73 15.02 7.70
N VAL A 128 6.88 13.76 7.27
CA VAL A 128 5.75 12.80 7.24
C VAL A 128 5.24 12.47 8.65
N ALA A 129 6.13 12.47 9.67
CA ALA A 129 5.74 12.24 11.05
C ALA A 129 4.84 13.34 11.60
N LYS A 130 5.06 14.57 11.19
CA LYS A 130 4.21 15.72 11.54
C LYS A 130 2.83 15.59 10.88
N GLU A 131 2.77 15.26 9.58
CA GLU A 131 1.50 15.10 8.86
C GLU A 131 0.63 14.00 9.47
N LEU A 132 1.24 12.88 9.86
CA LEU A 132 0.51 11.74 10.46
C LEU A 132 0.43 11.78 11.99
N GLU A 133 0.88 12.86 12.63
CA GLU A 133 0.84 13.04 14.10
C GLU A 133 1.51 11.86 14.86
N ILE A 134 2.69 11.45 14.41
CA ILE A 134 3.47 10.37 15.03
C ILE A 134 4.81 10.84 15.60
N GLU A 135 5.08 12.16 15.66
CA GLU A 135 6.34 12.72 16.18
C GLU A 135 6.66 12.20 17.59
N SER A 136 5.63 12.13 18.46
CA SER A 136 5.78 11.67 19.85
C SER A 136 6.14 10.20 20.01
N VAL A 137 5.97 9.40 18.96
CA VAL A 137 6.24 7.96 18.98
C VAL A 137 7.45 7.54 18.17
N LEU A 138 8.15 8.45 17.49
CA LEU A 138 9.28 8.12 16.62
C LEU A 138 10.38 7.29 17.30
N LYS A 139 10.58 7.47 18.62
CA LYS A 139 11.58 6.73 19.40
C LYS A 139 11.04 5.44 20.02
N LYS A 140 9.75 5.13 19.84
CA LYS A 140 9.10 3.93 20.39
C LYS A 140 9.23 2.75 19.44
N TYR A 141 9.29 1.57 20.02
CA TYR A 141 9.17 0.30 19.31
C TYR A 141 7.69 -0.07 19.09
N PRO A 142 7.33 -0.92 18.11
CA PRO A 142 5.95 -1.31 17.85
C PRO A 142 5.18 -1.79 19.06
N TYR A 143 5.80 -2.59 19.94
CA TYR A 143 5.16 -3.09 21.17
C TYR A 143 4.85 -1.99 22.21
N GLN A 144 5.38 -0.78 22.06
CA GLN A 144 5.14 0.38 22.94
C GLN A 144 4.05 1.32 22.38
N MET A 145 3.47 0.99 21.23
CA MET A 145 2.50 1.83 20.52
C MET A 145 1.11 1.21 20.53
N SER A 146 0.08 2.08 20.55
CA SER A 146 -1.31 1.64 20.30
C SER A 146 -1.50 1.19 18.85
N GLY A 147 -2.59 0.44 18.58
CA GLY A 147 -2.93 0.01 17.21
C GLY A 147 -3.02 1.18 16.22
N GLY A 148 -3.70 2.27 16.60
CA GLY A 148 -3.78 3.48 15.79
C GLY A 148 -2.43 4.15 15.54
N GLN A 149 -1.52 4.16 16.53
CA GLN A 149 -0.15 4.68 16.35
C GLN A 149 0.64 3.80 15.39
N LYS A 150 0.59 2.47 15.54
CA LYS A 150 1.22 1.51 14.60
C LYS A 150 0.74 1.72 13.17
N GLN A 151 -0.58 1.88 12.98
CA GLN A 151 -1.15 2.07 11.65
C GLN A 151 -0.69 3.39 11.01
N ARG A 152 -0.63 4.49 11.78
CA ARG A 152 -0.09 5.74 11.25
C ARG A 152 1.40 5.65 10.90
N VAL A 153 2.19 4.92 11.69
CA VAL A 153 3.60 4.63 11.36
C VAL A 153 3.72 3.78 10.08
N ALA A 154 2.86 2.77 9.91
CA ALA A 154 2.80 1.96 8.69
C ALA A 154 2.39 2.80 7.47
N SER A 155 1.44 3.73 7.64
CA SER A 155 1.05 4.68 6.60
C SER A 155 2.20 5.63 6.25
N ALA A 156 2.92 6.17 7.24
CA ALA A 156 4.10 7.00 7.02
C ALA A 156 5.16 6.27 6.19
N ARG A 157 5.43 5.01 6.53
CA ARG A 157 6.36 4.17 5.76
C ARG A 157 5.91 3.96 4.31
N ALA A 158 4.60 3.81 4.08
CA ALA A 158 4.06 3.56 2.75
C ALA A 158 4.15 4.78 1.82
N ILE A 159 4.02 6.01 2.36
CA ILE A 159 3.96 7.24 1.55
C ILE A 159 5.28 7.99 1.46
N ILE A 160 6.24 7.75 2.38
CA ILE A 160 7.47 8.56 2.46
C ILE A 160 8.35 8.51 1.21
N THR A 161 8.16 7.50 0.39
CA THR A 161 8.87 7.30 -0.89
C THR A 161 8.21 8.01 -2.05
N ASP A 162 7.10 8.71 -1.82
CA ASP A 162 6.30 9.38 -2.85
C ASP A 162 5.87 8.41 -3.98
N PRO A 163 5.19 7.30 -3.63
CA PRO A 163 4.83 6.28 -4.62
C PRO A 163 3.71 6.77 -5.54
N LYS A 164 3.65 6.24 -6.77
CA LYS A 164 2.54 6.53 -7.70
C LYS A 164 1.20 5.98 -7.22
N LEU A 165 1.24 4.86 -6.50
CA LEU A 165 0.05 4.16 -6.03
C LEU A 165 0.25 3.61 -4.63
N VAL A 166 -0.63 3.97 -3.70
CA VAL A 166 -0.71 3.37 -2.38
C VAL A 166 -1.81 2.30 -2.37
N LEU A 167 -1.44 1.10 -1.97
CA LEU A 167 -2.35 -0.03 -1.79
C LEU A 167 -2.64 -0.23 -0.31
N ALA A 168 -3.92 -0.25 0.08
CA ALA A 168 -4.33 -0.42 1.46
C ALA A 168 -5.26 -1.64 1.63
N ASP A 169 -4.78 -2.67 2.31
CA ASP A 169 -5.52 -3.91 2.57
C ASP A 169 -6.17 -3.86 3.95
N GLU A 170 -7.49 -3.68 3.98
CA GLU A 170 -8.31 -3.58 5.21
C GLU A 170 -7.65 -2.71 6.31
N PRO A 171 -7.19 -1.47 6.01
CA PRO A 171 -6.33 -0.69 6.89
C PRO A 171 -6.98 -0.32 8.22
N THR A 172 -8.30 -0.45 8.32
CA THR A 172 -9.08 -0.18 9.52
C THR A 172 -9.51 -1.42 10.28
N GLY A 173 -9.30 -2.62 9.73
CA GLY A 173 -9.83 -3.87 10.27
C GLY A 173 -9.38 -4.23 11.69
N ALA A 174 -8.17 -3.78 12.09
CA ALA A 174 -7.62 -4.01 13.43
C ALA A 174 -7.80 -2.81 14.39
N LEU A 175 -8.59 -1.80 14.01
CA LEU A 175 -8.73 -0.54 14.76
C LEU A 175 -10.12 -0.40 15.40
N ASP A 176 -10.18 0.28 16.54
CA ASP A 176 -11.44 0.81 17.08
C ASP A 176 -12.00 1.90 16.15
N SER A 177 -13.31 2.18 16.26
CA SER A 177 -14.01 3.11 15.35
C SER A 177 -13.42 4.52 15.34
N LYS A 178 -12.90 5.02 16.47
CA LYS A 178 -12.28 6.35 16.55
C LYS A 178 -10.95 6.38 15.80
N SER A 179 -10.10 5.37 16.02
CA SER A 179 -8.81 5.24 15.35
C SER A 179 -8.99 4.97 13.84
N ALA A 180 -9.99 4.18 13.46
CA ALA A 180 -10.35 3.93 12.06
C ALA A 180 -10.76 5.22 11.34
N LYS A 181 -11.66 6.02 11.95
CA LYS A 181 -12.08 7.30 11.39
C LYS A 181 -10.90 8.25 11.22
N LEU A 182 -10.07 8.40 12.24
CA LEU A 182 -8.87 9.25 12.18
C LEU A 182 -7.92 8.83 11.07
N LEU A 183 -7.69 7.51 10.89
CA LEU A 183 -6.85 7.01 9.80
C LEU A 183 -7.41 7.36 8.42
N LEU A 184 -8.72 7.13 8.21
CA LEU A 184 -9.37 7.45 6.93
C LEU A 184 -9.32 8.96 6.63
N GLU A 185 -9.53 9.81 7.63
CA GLU A 185 -9.37 11.26 7.50
C GLU A 185 -7.95 11.63 7.08
N ARG A 186 -6.92 10.98 7.65
CA ARG A 186 -5.52 11.22 7.26
C ARG A 186 -5.20 10.71 5.86
N LEU A 187 -5.68 9.53 5.48
CA LEU A 187 -5.51 9.04 4.11
C LEU A 187 -6.21 9.95 3.10
N LYS A 188 -7.39 10.48 3.45
CA LYS A 188 -8.10 11.47 2.63
C LYS A 188 -7.28 12.76 2.47
N HIS A 189 -6.71 13.31 3.55
CA HIS A 189 -5.82 14.47 3.47
C HIS A 189 -4.62 14.21 2.56
N LEU A 190 -3.95 13.07 2.70
CA LEU A 190 -2.83 12.69 1.82
C LEU A 190 -3.25 12.63 0.35
N ASN A 191 -4.45 12.15 0.07
CA ASN A 191 -4.99 12.14 -1.27
C ASN A 191 -5.27 13.55 -1.79
N GLU A 192 -5.96 14.39 -1.01
CA GLU A 192 -6.38 15.73 -1.42
C GLU A 192 -5.20 16.72 -1.49
N ASP A 193 -4.31 16.70 -0.50
CA ASP A 193 -3.22 17.69 -0.37
C ASP A 193 -1.98 17.31 -1.19
N LEU A 194 -1.66 16.02 -1.28
CA LEU A 194 -0.48 15.53 -1.97
C LEU A 194 -0.81 14.82 -3.30
N MET A 195 -2.09 14.80 -3.70
CA MET A 195 -2.54 14.11 -4.92
C MET A 195 -2.11 12.63 -4.97
N THR A 196 -1.95 11.99 -3.80
CA THR A 196 -1.56 10.58 -3.71
C THR A 196 -2.69 9.68 -4.20
N THR A 197 -2.44 8.84 -5.18
CA THR A 197 -3.43 7.86 -5.65
C THR A 197 -3.52 6.69 -4.67
N ILE A 198 -4.73 6.37 -4.20
CA ILE A 198 -4.95 5.33 -3.19
C ILE A 198 -5.98 4.32 -3.68
N LEU A 199 -5.61 3.04 -3.67
CA LEU A 199 -6.52 1.92 -3.84
C LEU A 199 -6.65 1.15 -2.54
N MET A 200 -7.82 1.20 -1.93
CA MET A 200 -8.15 0.53 -0.67
C MET A 200 -9.13 -0.60 -0.90
N VAL A 201 -8.96 -1.71 -0.17
CA VAL A 201 -10.00 -2.75 -0.05
C VAL A 201 -10.49 -2.85 1.39
N THR A 202 -11.80 -3.10 1.56
CA THR A 202 -12.44 -3.18 2.87
C THR A 202 -13.69 -4.08 2.84
#